data_bf2c161514985c424f519aa372a8f243
#
_entry.id   bf2c161514985c424f519aa372a8f243
#
_cell.length_a   1.000
_cell.length_b   1.000
_cell.length_c   1.000
_cell.angle_alpha   90.00
_cell.angle_beta   90.00
_cell.angle_gamma   90.00
#
_symmetry.space_group_name_H-M   'P 1'
#
loop_
_entity.id
_entity.type
_entity.pdbx_description
1 polymer ?
#
loop_
_entity_poly.entity_id
_entity_poly.type
_entity_poly.pdbx_seq_one_letter_code
_entity_poly.pdbx_strand_id
1 'polypeptide(L)'
;MYHVYIVECVDGTFYTGITTDVERRILEHNYSFKSAKYTRSRRPVRLVYSAVVGDRSAASKEEYRIKKLTKAKKLDIINKKN
;
A
#
# COMPACT_ATOMS: atom_id res chain seq x y z
N MET A 1 -13.83 -8.69 -1.02
CA MET A 1 -13.66 -7.28 -0.58
C MET A 1 -12.26 -6.80 -0.95
N TYR A 2 -12.16 -5.57 -1.40
CA TYR A 2 -10.86 -4.96 -1.65
C TYR A 2 -10.34 -4.24 -0.42
N HIS A 3 -9.02 -4.26 -0.29
CA HIS A 3 -8.29 -3.52 0.74
C HIS A 3 -7.46 -2.44 0.07
N VAL A 4 -7.32 -1.30 0.72
CA VAL A 4 -6.25 -0.36 0.41
C VAL A 4 -5.11 -0.62 1.39
N TYR A 5 -3.88 -0.52 0.91
CA TYR A 5 -2.71 -0.77 1.77
C TYR A 5 -1.61 0.23 1.46
N ILE A 6 -0.75 0.44 2.45
CA ILE A 6 0.47 1.24 2.29
C ILE A 6 1.64 0.38 2.73
N VAL A 7 2.68 0.34 1.92
CA VAL A 7 3.95 -0.30 2.28
C VAL A 7 5.03 0.77 2.37
N GLU A 8 5.97 0.55 3.28
CA GLU A 8 7.19 1.35 3.35
C GLU A 8 8.29 0.60 2.65
N CYS A 9 8.95 1.27 1.72
CA CYS A 9 10.05 0.70 0.94
C CYS A 9 11.37 0.85 1.70
N VAL A 10 12.39 0.12 1.25
CA VAL A 10 13.70 0.14 1.90
C VAL A 10 14.32 1.55 1.93
N ASP A 11 13.99 2.39 0.95
CA ASP A 11 14.48 3.76 0.88
C ASP A 11 13.65 4.76 1.71
N GLY A 12 12.67 4.28 2.48
CA GLY A 12 11.83 5.12 3.32
C GLY A 12 10.64 5.74 2.62
N THR A 13 10.44 5.47 1.34
CA THR A 13 9.28 5.98 0.60
C THR A 13 8.08 5.07 0.82
N PHE A 14 6.88 5.60 0.54
CA PHE A 14 5.63 4.86 0.68
C PHE A 14 5.03 4.55 -0.68
N TYR A 15 4.44 3.36 -0.79
CA TYR A 15 3.66 2.96 -1.95
C TYR A 15 2.27 2.54 -1.50
N THR A 16 1.23 3.05 -2.19
CA THR A 16 -0.17 2.74 -1.88
C THR A 16 -0.75 1.92 -3.02
N GLY A 17 -1.50 0.88 -2.67
CA GLY A 17 -2.14 0.02 -3.67
C GLY A 17 -3.44 -0.56 -3.16
N ILE A 18 -4.10 -1.33 -4.01
CA ILE A 18 -5.31 -2.07 -3.65
C ILE A 18 -5.14 -3.55 -3.99
N THR A 19 -5.78 -4.41 -3.22
CA THR A 19 -5.74 -5.84 -3.46
C THR A 19 -6.89 -6.52 -2.75
N THR A 20 -7.25 -7.72 -3.20
CA THR A 20 -8.20 -8.57 -2.47
C THR A 20 -7.50 -9.43 -1.42
N ASP A 21 -6.18 -9.52 -1.45
CA ASP A 21 -5.39 -10.36 -0.54
C ASP A 21 -4.08 -9.65 -0.20
N VAL A 22 -4.07 -9.00 0.96
CA VAL A 22 -2.93 -8.17 1.37
C VAL A 22 -1.67 -9.00 1.55
N GLU A 23 -1.76 -10.14 2.23
CA GLU A 23 -0.57 -10.98 2.48
C GLU A 23 0.06 -11.45 1.17
N ARG A 24 -0.76 -11.94 0.25
CA ARG A 24 -0.26 -12.36 -1.06
C ARG A 24 0.42 -11.21 -1.78
N ARG A 25 -0.19 -10.02 -1.77
CA ARG A 25 0.34 -8.87 -2.50
C ARG A 25 1.68 -8.40 -1.93
N ILE A 26 1.84 -8.45 -0.60
CA ILE A 26 3.13 -8.09 0.01
C ILE A 26 4.22 -9.08 -0.41
N LEU A 27 3.91 -10.37 -0.44
CA LEU A 27 4.85 -11.36 -0.94
C LEU A 27 5.21 -11.13 -2.41
N GLU A 28 4.22 -10.77 -3.23
CA GLU A 28 4.48 -10.43 -4.63
C GLU A 28 5.41 -9.23 -4.77
N HIS A 29 5.19 -8.18 -3.97
CA HIS A 29 6.06 -7.01 -3.99
C HIS A 29 7.52 -7.37 -3.68
N ASN A 30 7.73 -8.32 -2.79
CA ASN A 30 9.08 -8.64 -2.33
C ASN A 30 9.76 -9.73 -3.16
N TYR A 31 8.99 -10.64 -3.77
CA TYR A 31 9.59 -11.86 -4.33
C TYR A 31 9.11 -12.21 -5.74
N SER A 32 8.21 -11.43 -6.34
CA SER A 32 7.58 -11.82 -7.60
C SER A 32 7.81 -10.81 -8.71
N PHE A 33 7.75 -11.27 -9.95
CA PHE A 33 7.70 -10.41 -11.12
C PHE A 33 6.42 -9.58 -11.18
N LYS A 34 5.39 -9.99 -10.43
CA LYS A 34 4.11 -9.28 -10.36
C LYS A 34 4.16 -8.05 -9.47
N SER A 35 5.30 -7.75 -8.86
CA SER A 35 5.46 -6.54 -8.04
C SER A 35 5.22 -5.29 -8.89
N ALA A 36 4.74 -4.23 -8.24
CA ALA A 36 4.60 -2.95 -8.92
C ALA A 36 5.97 -2.43 -9.34
N LYS A 37 6.02 -1.73 -10.47
CA LYS A 37 7.26 -1.18 -10.99
C LYS A 37 7.98 -0.31 -9.95
N TYR A 38 7.23 0.49 -9.23
CA TYR A 38 7.79 1.38 -8.19
C TYR A 38 8.52 0.61 -7.10
N THR A 39 7.93 -0.50 -6.63
CA THR A 39 8.49 -1.24 -5.49
C THR A 39 9.59 -2.20 -5.89
N ARG A 40 9.68 -2.55 -7.18
CA ARG A 40 10.62 -3.57 -7.66
C ARG A 40 12.07 -3.24 -7.31
N SER A 41 12.47 -1.99 -7.42
CA SER A 41 13.83 -1.55 -7.13
C SER A 41 14.01 -1.04 -5.69
N ARG A 42 12.94 -1.14 -4.87
CA ARG A 42 12.91 -0.60 -3.50
C ARG A 42 12.60 -1.67 -2.47
N ARG A 43 12.85 -2.91 -2.81
CA ARG A 43 12.68 -4.06 -1.91
C ARG A 43 13.76 -4.08 -0.84
N PRO A 44 13.49 -4.63 0.34
CA PRO A 44 12.20 -5.18 0.76
C PRO A 44 11.23 -4.08 1.15
N VAL A 45 9.94 -4.36 0.99
CA VAL A 45 8.88 -3.48 1.47
C VAL A 45 8.20 -4.14 2.66
N ARG A 46 7.64 -3.32 3.57
CA ARG A 46 6.89 -3.83 4.70
C ARG A 46 5.54 -3.14 4.79
N LEU A 47 4.52 -3.89 5.19
CA LEU A 47 3.18 -3.37 5.36
C LEU A 47 3.13 -2.44 6.57
N VAL A 48 2.62 -1.22 6.38
CA VAL A 48 2.47 -0.26 7.48
C VAL A 48 1.03 0.18 7.69
N TYR A 49 0.12 -0.12 6.75
CA TYR A 49 -1.29 0.23 6.87
C TYR A 49 -2.11 -0.64 5.93
N SER A 50 -3.29 -1.09 6.39
CA SER A 50 -4.27 -1.71 5.51
C SER A 50 -5.67 -1.48 6.08
N ALA A 51 -6.66 -1.41 5.18
CA ALA A 51 -8.05 -1.26 5.58
C ALA A 51 -8.94 -1.90 4.53
N VAL A 52 -10.01 -2.55 4.98
CA VAL A 52 -11.05 -3.06 4.10
C VAL A 52 -11.87 -1.88 3.62
N VAL A 53 -12.07 -1.76 2.30
CA VAL A 53 -12.80 -0.63 1.74
C VAL A 53 -14.13 -1.04 1.12
N GLY A 54 -14.15 -2.13 0.37
CA GLY A 54 -15.36 -2.59 -0.29
C GLY A 54 -15.06 -3.14 -1.68
N ASP A 55 -15.79 -2.66 -2.69
CA ASP A 55 -15.56 -3.11 -4.06
C ASP A 55 -14.34 -2.38 -4.66
N ARG A 56 -13.98 -2.78 -5.87
CA ARG A 56 -12.81 -2.23 -6.55
C ARG A 56 -12.93 -0.73 -6.78
N SER A 57 -14.11 -0.24 -7.10
CA SER A 57 -14.33 1.18 -7.35
C SER A 57 -14.07 2.01 -6.09
N ALA A 58 -14.62 1.56 -4.95
CA ALA A 58 -14.41 2.23 -3.67
C ALA A 58 -12.94 2.21 -3.28
N ALA A 59 -12.27 1.07 -3.47
CA ALA A 59 -10.85 0.93 -3.15
C ALA A 59 -9.99 1.84 -4.02
N SER A 60 -10.29 1.92 -5.32
CA SER A 60 -9.56 2.79 -6.24
C SER A 60 -9.68 4.26 -5.86
N LYS A 61 -10.86 4.69 -5.41
CA LYS A 61 -11.07 6.06 -4.95
C LYS A 61 -10.24 6.35 -3.70
N GLU A 62 -10.20 5.42 -2.77
CA GLU A 62 -9.42 5.56 -1.55
C GLU A 62 -7.92 5.56 -1.84
N GLU A 63 -7.48 4.69 -2.73
CA GLU A 63 -6.08 4.68 -3.19
C GLU A 63 -5.67 6.04 -3.74
N TYR A 64 -6.50 6.60 -4.61
CA TYR A 64 -6.24 7.90 -5.23
C TYR A 64 -6.15 9.01 -4.18
N ARG A 65 -7.08 8.99 -3.22
CA ARG A 65 -7.10 9.97 -2.12
C ARG A 65 -5.81 9.90 -1.31
N ILE A 66 -5.39 8.70 -0.94
CA ILE A 66 -4.19 8.51 -0.12
C ILE A 66 -2.92 8.89 -0.89
N LYS A 67 -2.85 8.55 -2.17
CA LYS A 67 -1.68 8.89 -3.00
C LYS A 67 -1.42 10.39 -3.07
N LYS A 68 -2.48 11.20 -2.95
CA LYS A 68 -2.36 12.67 -2.99
C LYS A 68 -1.94 13.29 -1.66
N LEU A 69 -1.96 12.53 -0.57
CA LEU A 69 -1.58 13.06 0.73
C LEU A 69 -0.08 13.31 0.79
N THR A 70 0.30 14.31 1.59
CA THR A 70 1.70 14.52 1.92
C THR A 70 2.24 13.35 2.74
N LYS A 71 3.56 13.22 2.82
CA LYS A 71 4.17 12.19 3.65
C LYS A 71 3.73 12.30 5.11
N ALA A 72 3.65 13.53 5.63
CA ALA A 72 3.21 13.77 7.01
C ALA A 72 1.79 13.24 7.25
N LYS A 73 0.88 13.48 6.31
CA LYS A 73 -0.50 13.00 6.44
C LYS A 73 -0.60 11.48 6.28
N LYS A 74 0.23 10.88 5.44
CA LYS A 74 0.31 9.42 5.36
C LYS A 74 0.78 8.82 6.67
N LEU A 75 1.78 9.43 7.29
CA LEU A 75 2.25 9.00 8.62
C LEU A 75 1.16 9.10 9.68
N ASP A 76 0.33 10.14 9.62
CA ASP A 76 -0.81 10.27 10.55
C ASP A 76 -1.77 9.09 10.43
N ILE A 77 -2.11 8.70 9.20
CA ILE A 77 -2.98 7.55 8.97
C ILE A 77 -2.36 6.28 9.52
N ILE A 78 -1.08 6.05 9.23
CA ILE A 78 -0.34 4.88 9.65
C ILE A 78 -0.29 4.80 11.17
N ASN A 79 0.01 5.91 11.83
CA ASN A 79 0.14 5.97 13.29
C ASN A 79 -1.20 5.83 14.00
N LYS A 80 -2.28 6.37 13.45
CA LYS A 80 -3.61 6.22 14.03
C LYS A 80 -4.09 4.78 14.02
N LYS A 81 -3.69 4.00 13.02
CA LYS A 81 -4.07 2.60 12.89
C LYS A 81 -3.37 1.74 13.95
N ASN A 82 -2.17 2.12 14.28
CA ASN A 82 -1.35 1.42 15.27
C ASN A 82 -1.58 1.99 16.68
#